data_73fea7735473a2129a6ef2147fbde0dc
#
_entry.id   73fea7735473a2129a6ef2147fbde0dc
#
_cell.length_a   1.000
_cell.length_b   1.000
_cell.length_c   1.000
_cell.angle_alpha   90.00
_cell.angle_beta   90.00
_cell.angle_gamma   90.00
#
_symmetry.space_group_name_H-M   'P 1'
#
loop_
_entity.id
_entity.type
_entity.pdbx_description
1 polymer ?
#
loop_
_entity_poly.entity_id
_entity_poly.type
_entity_poly.pdbx_seq_one_letter_code
_entity_poly.pdbx_strand_id
1 'polypeptide(L)'
;MNIPVSPWALMSETCFKVLPTVRKNLNHWKLQAQKIPNLELRHQALASLSDKQFHCEGGAIYGLLAKSHWREAIQFIVAYQTISDYLDNLCDRSTSLDPEDFRALHESLSDALTPEAPAKNYYRLRDDQDDGEYLQNLVRTCQNILGKLPNYPNIASVLHELASYYCDLQVHKHVKVEERVPRLKLWFALHQNRLPEMQWYEFSACAGSTLGIFCLVAYAFQPDLSETFTHQVKESYFPWVQGLHILLDYLIDQEEDRLHGDLNFCFYYTSPDEMTERFKHFIHHAKSSVAQLPHAQFHQLINQALLGVYLSNKKVRKQPIVQNIAKQLIESGGSPASFFFKSRLLLSH
;
A
#
# COMPACT_ATOMS: atom_id res chain seq x y z
N MET A 1 23.63 10.16 1.55
CA MET A 1 22.74 9.79 2.66
C MET A 1 22.95 8.32 2.96
N ASN A 2 23.10 7.92 4.23
CA ASN A 2 23.22 6.51 4.59
C ASN A 2 21.82 5.94 4.80
N ILE A 3 21.56 4.76 4.23
CA ILE A 3 20.30 4.04 4.43
C ILE A 3 20.31 3.44 5.84
N PRO A 4 19.24 3.62 6.64
CA PRO A 4 19.19 3.13 8.02
C PRO A 4 19.36 1.60 8.12
N VAL A 5 20.19 1.15 9.06
CA VAL A 5 20.45 -0.28 9.33
C VAL A 5 20.13 -0.67 10.78
N SER A 6 19.53 0.22 11.55
CA SER A 6 19.10 -0.06 12.93
C SER A 6 17.74 0.57 13.22
N PRO A 7 16.97 0.05 14.19
CA PRO A 7 15.66 0.60 14.54
C PRO A 7 15.69 2.08 14.92
N TRP A 8 16.71 2.49 15.69
CA TRP A 8 16.90 3.89 16.10
C TRP A 8 17.20 4.80 14.92
N ALA A 9 18.09 4.37 14.00
CA ALA A 9 18.41 5.14 12.81
C ALA A 9 17.19 5.29 11.91
N LEU A 10 16.41 4.21 11.71
CA LEU A 10 15.18 4.26 10.94
C LEU A 10 14.16 5.21 11.56
N MET A 11 13.94 5.12 12.87
CA MET A 11 13.01 6.00 13.57
C MET A 11 13.46 7.47 13.50
N SER A 12 14.75 7.74 13.68
CA SER A 12 15.32 9.10 13.56
C SER A 12 15.11 9.68 12.16
N GLU A 13 15.50 8.95 11.10
CA GLU A 13 15.30 9.40 9.71
C GLU A 13 13.80 9.60 9.40
N THR A 14 12.96 8.71 9.90
CA THR A 14 11.50 8.83 9.75
C THR A 14 10.97 10.10 10.41
N CYS A 15 11.29 10.34 11.69
CA CYS A 15 10.79 11.49 12.44
C CYS A 15 11.28 12.84 11.91
N PHE A 16 12.59 12.93 11.55
CA PHE A 16 13.19 14.22 11.21
C PHE A 16 13.20 14.55 9.71
N LYS A 17 13.04 13.55 8.83
CA LYS A 17 13.04 13.77 7.38
C LYS A 17 11.76 13.33 6.70
N VAL A 18 11.35 12.07 6.90
CA VAL A 18 10.21 11.49 6.17
C VAL A 18 8.91 12.19 6.57
N LEU A 19 8.54 12.14 7.85
CA LEU A 19 7.26 12.69 8.32
C LEU A 19 7.08 14.19 8.04
N PRO A 20 8.08 15.08 8.25
CA PRO A 20 7.93 16.49 7.87
C PRO A 20 7.70 16.68 6.37
N THR A 21 8.35 15.87 5.53
CA THR A 21 8.18 15.95 4.07
C THR A 21 6.83 15.41 3.63
N VAL A 22 6.36 14.30 4.22
CA VAL A 22 5.01 13.77 3.98
C VAL A 22 3.95 14.80 4.35
N ARG A 23 4.03 15.39 5.55
CA ARG A 23 3.08 16.41 6.01
C ARG A 23 3.02 17.62 5.08
N LYS A 24 4.19 18.06 4.56
CA LYS A 24 4.24 19.16 3.58
C LYS A 24 3.46 18.78 2.30
N ASN A 25 3.67 17.57 1.77
CA ASN A 25 2.99 17.10 0.56
C ASN A 25 1.49 16.89 0.80
N LEU A 26 1.09 16.27 1.92
CA LEU A 26 -0.32 16.08 2.28
C LEU A 26 -1.05 17.42 2.48
N ASN A 27 -0.41 18.41 3.11
CA ASN A 27 -0.97 19.76 3.22
C ASN A 27 -1.19 20.40 1.86
N HIS A 28 -0.27 20.20 0.91
CA HIS A 28 -0.47 20.66 -0.47
C HIS A 28 -1.71 20.02 -1.09
N TRP A 29 -1.84 18.71 -1.02
CA TRP A 29 -3.00 17.98 -1.56
C TRP A 29 -4.31 18.33 -0.85
N LYS A 30 -4.27 18.56 0.46
CA LYS A 30 -5.44 19.05 1.22
C LYS A 30 -5.93 20.41 0.71
N LEU A 31 -5.02 21.35 0.42
CA LEU A 31 -5.37 22.64 -0.16
C LEU A 31 -5.93 22.52 -1.58
N GLN A 32 -5.48 21.55 -2.36
CA GLN A 32 -6.07 21.26 -3.67
C GLN A 32 -7.46 20.62 -3.53
N ALA A 33 -7.60 19.61 -2.65
CA ALA A 33 -8.87 18.95 -2.38
C ALA A 33 -9.97 19.92 -1.92
N GLN A 34 -9.63 20.94 -1.14
CA GLN A 34 -10.57 21.98 -0.71
C GLN A 34 -11.18 22.80 -1.88
N LYS A 35 -10.51 22.79 -3.03
CA LYS A 35 -10.94 23.54 -4.23
C LYS A 35 -11.79 22.69 -5.18
N ILE A 36 -11.96 21.40 -4.93
CA ILE A 36 -12.80 20.52 -5.75
C ILE A 36 -14.22 21.10 -5.81
N PRO A 37 -14.78 21.38 -7.02
CA PRO A 37 -16.09 22.00 -7.15
C PRO A 37 -17.22 21.08 -6.65
N ASN A 38 -17.22 19.82 -7.04
CA ASN A 38 -18.21 18.85 -6.62
C ASN A 38 -18.06 18.52 -5.12
N LEU A 39 -19.17 18.63 -4.36
CA LEU A 39 -19.18 18.50 -2.91
C LEU A 39 -18.85 17.07 -2.45
N GLU A 40 -19.37 16.06 -3.15
CA GLU A 40 -19.14 14.66 -2.80
C GLU A 40 -17.66 14.27 -3.05
N LEU A 41 -17.13 14.58 -4.23
CA LEU A 41 -15.72 14.33 -4.54
C LEU A 41 -14.78 15.06 -3.58
N ARG A 42 -15.11 16.30 -3.20
CA ARG A 42 -14.38 17.08 -2.19
C ARG A 42 -14.40 16.40 -0.83
N HIS A 43 -15.56 15.94 -0.40
CA HIS A 43 -15.72 15.26 0.89
C HIS A 43 -14.89 13.98 0.95
N GLN A 44 -14.96 13.15 -0.08
CA GLN A 44 -14.20 11.90 -0.15
C GLN A 44 -12.69 12.13 -0.22
N ALA A 45 -12.23 13.14 -0.97
CA ALA A 45 -10.82 13.51 -1.03
C ALA A 45 -10.27 13.98 0.32
N LEU A 46 -11.02 14.83 1.03
CA LEU A 46 -10.62 15.33 2.35
C LEU A 46 -10.69 14.24 3.43
N ALA A 47 -11.67 13.36 3.38
CA ALA A 47 -11.80 12.22 4.28
C ALA A 47 -10.62 11.26 4.11
N SER A 48 -10.29 10.87 2.87
CA SER A 48 -9.16 9.97 2.60
C SER A 48 -7.83 10.55 3.10
N LEU A 49 -7.58 11.85 2.88
CA LEU A 49 -6.37 12.53 3.37
C LEU A 49 -6.29 12.60 4.91
N SER A 50 -7.45 12.66 5.60
CA SER A 50 -7.51 12.69 7.06
C SER A 50 -7.33 11.30 7.66
N ASP A 51 -8.06 10.31 7.16
CA ASP A 51 -8.22 9.02 7.80
C ASP A 51 -7.11 8.03 7.42
N LYS A 52 -6.54 8.20 6.20
CA LYS A 52 -5.53 7.31 5.62
C LYS A 52 -4.13 7.93 5.54
N GLN A 53 -3.87 9.07 6.24
CA GLN A 53 -2.56 9.73 6.26
C GLN A 53 -1.41 8.76 6.58
N PHE A 54 -1.65 7.78 7.46
CA PHE A 54 -0.63 6.83 7.90
C PHE A 54 -0.11 5.92 6.78
N HIS A 55 -0.90 5.67 5.73
CA HIS A 55 -0.43 4.95 4.53
C HIS A 55 0.69 5.72 3.82
N CYS A 56 0.50 7.03 3.64
CA CYS A 56 1.54 7.90 3.09
C CYS A 56 2.76 7.95 4.02
N GLU A 57 2.57 8.04 5.33
CA GLU A 57 3.66 8.08 6.32
C GLU A 57 4.50 6.80 6.31
N GLY A 58 3.84 5.63 6.26
CA GLY A 58 4.52 4.32 6.19
C GLY A 58 5.20 4.08 4.85
N GLY A 59 4.48 4.30 3.76
CA GLY A 59 5.00 4.10 2.41
C GLY A 59 6.18 5.03 2.08
N ALA A 60 6.14 6.28 2.54
CA ALA A 60 7.19 7.26 2.27
C ALA A 60 8.57 6.90 2.84
N ILE A 61 8.66 5.96 3.78
CA ILE A 61 9.93 5.47 4.32
C ILE A 61 10.80 4.89 3.20
N TYR A 62 10.20 4.27 2.18
CA TYR A 62 10.92 3.77 1.01
C TYR A 62 11.66 4.85 0.23
N GLY A 63 11.23 6.12 0.33
CA GLY A 63 11.91 7.24 -0.28
C GLY A 63 13.38 7.37 0.15
N LEU A 64 13.75 6.85 1.33
CA LEU A 64 15.14 6.83 1.80
C LEU A 64 16.07 6.02 0.88
N LEU A 65 15.55 5.04 0.14
CA LEU A 65 16.32 4.26 -0.85
C LEU A 65 16.79 5.12 -2.03
N ALA A 66 16.11 6.22 -2.34
CA ALA A 66 16.50 7.14 -3.41
C ALA A 66 17.70 8.05 -3.04
N LYS A 67 18.28 7.91 -1.85
CA LYS A 67 19.49 8.62 -1.38
C LYS A 67 19.35 10.14 -1.47
N SER A 68 20.05 10.81 -2.39
CA SER A 68 19.98 12.28 -2.60
C SER A 68 18.61 12.75 -3.07
N HIS A 69 17.86 11.89 -3.76
CA HIS A 69 16.55 12.18 -4.36
C HIS A 69 15.36 11.75 -3.49
N TRP A 70 15.60 11.54 -2.20
CA TRP A 70 14.57 11.05 -1.28
C TRP A 70 13.31 11.93 -1.22
N ARG A 71 13.43 13.25 -1.46
CA ARG A 71 12.28 14.16 -1.46
C ARG A 71 11.37 13.94 -2.65
N GLU A 72 11.96 13.77 -3.83
CA GLU A 72 11.24 13.48 -5.07
C GLU A 72 10.56 12.09 -4.99
N ALA A 73 11.26 11.10 -4.45
CA ALA A 73 10.69 9.78 -4.21
C ALA A 73 9.51 9.85 -3.22
N ILE A 74 9.61 10.60 -2.11
CA ILE A 74 8.50 10.81 -1.19
C ILE A 74 7.35 11.55 -1.87
N GLN A 75 7.62 12.53 -2.71
CA GLN A 75 6.58 13.25 -3.46
C GLN A 75 5.80 12.31 -4.38
N PHE A 76 6.49 11.42 -5.09
CA PHE A 76 5.84 10.35 -5.88
C PHE A 76 4.98 9.45 -5.00
N ILE A 77 5.55 8.92 -3.92
CA ILE A 77 4.87 7.98 -3.02
C ILE A 77 3.60 8.60 -2.44
N VAL A 78 3.68 9.84 -1.95
CA VAL A 78 2.51 10.54 -1.39
C VAL A 78 1.46 10.78 -2.46
N ALA A 79 1.84 11.20 -3.68
CA ALA A 79 0.88 11.43 -4.76
C ALA A 79 0.19 10.12 -5.18
N TYR A 80 0.96 9.05 -5.41
CA TYR A 80 0.43 7.75 -5.82
C TYR A 80 -0.46 7.12 -4.75
N GLN A 81 -0.03 7.16 -3.48
CA GLN A 81 -0.84 6.67 -2.37
C GLN A 81 -2.11 7.49 -2.18
N THR A 82 -2.05 8.81 -2.38
CA THR A 82 -3.24 9.67 -2.32
C THR A 82 -4.25 9.30 -3.42
N ILE A 83 -3.81 8.96 -4.63
CA ILE A 83 -4.70 8.40 -5.67
C ILE A 83 -5.37 7.12 -5.14
N SER A 84 -4.57 6.16 -4.68
CA SER A 84 -5.04 4.88 -4.16
C SER A 84 -6.10 5.04 -3.07
N ASP A 85 -5.81 5.84 -2.04
CA ASP A 85 -6.70 6.06 -0.90
C ASP A 85 -7.98 6.82 -1.28
N TYR A 86 -7.88 7.77 -2.19
CA TYR A 86 -9.03 8.54 -2.69
C TYR A 86 -9.97 7.67 -3.50
N LEU A 87 -9.42 6.83 -4.41
CA LEU A 87 -10.24 5.92 -5.21
C LEU A 87 -10.93 4.85 -4.35
N ASP A 88 -10.23 4.33 -3.33
CA ASP A 88 -10.80 3.39 -2.39
C ASP A 88 -12.01 4.00 -1.67
N ASN A 89 -11.90 5.23 -1.15
CA ASN A 89 -13.03 5.97 -0.57
C ASN A 89 -14.19 6.17 -1.58
N LEU A 90 -13.88 6.52 -2.83
CA LEU A 90 -14.90 6.70 -3.88
C LEU A 90 -15.63 5.39 -4.21
N CYS A 91 -14.97 4.24 -4.09
CA CYS A 91 -15.59 2.94 -4.32
C CYS A 91 -16.38 2.47 -3.09
N ASP A 92 -15.84 2.59 -1.88
CA ASP A 92 -16.48 2.17 -0.63
C ASP A 92 -17.74 2.97 -0.30
N ARG A 93 -17.76 4.25 -0.64
CA ARG A 93 -18.87 5.19 -0.35
C ARG A 93 -19.77 5.45 -1.55
N SER A 94 -19.53 4.76 -2.67
CA SER A 94 -20.31 4.92 -3.89
C SER A 94 -21.69 4.29 -3.80
N THR A 95 -22.66 4.89 -4.46
CA THR A 95 -23.94 4.27 -4.79
C THR A 95 -23.82 3.34 -5.99
N SER A 96 -22.81 3.52 -6.82
CA SER A 96 -22.48 2.62 -7.94
C SER A 96 -21.81 1.36 -7.41
N LEU A 97 -22.19 0.21 -7.95
CA LEU A 97 -21.54 -1.09 -7.75
C LEU A 97 -21.10 -1.67 -9.11
N ASP A 98 -20.96 -0.80 -10.10
CA ASP A 98 -20.59 -1.15 -11.47
C ASP A 98 -19.06 -1.37 -11.57
N PRO A 99 -18.60 -2.58 -11.92
CA PRO A 99 -17.19 -2.87 -12.10
C PRO A 99 -16.53 -2.04 -13.20
N GLU A 100 -17.28 -1.61 -14.24
CA GLU A 100 -16.72 -0.77 -15.31
C GLU A 100 -16.45 0.66 -14.82
N ASP A 101 -17.29 1.21 -13.95
CA ASP A 101 -17.06 2.48 -13.30
C ASP A 101 -15.81 2.42 -12.42
N PHE A 102 -15.67 1.38 -11.60
CA PHE A 102 -14.47 1.20 -10.79
C PHE A 102 -13.22 1.01 -11.65
N ARG A 103 -13.30 0.30 -12.75
CA ARG A 103 -12.19 0.16 -13.71
C ARG A 103 -11.80 1.51 -14.31
N ALA A 104 -12.76 2.32 -14.72
CA ALA A 104 -12.51 3.66 -15.28
C ALA A 104 -11.77 4.56 -14.29
N LEU A 105 -12.15 4.56 -13.02
CA LEU A 105 -11.44 5.30 -11.98
C LEU A 105 -9.99 4.82 -11.81
N HIS A 106 -9.78 3.51 -11.76
CA HIS A 106 -8.46 2.91 -11.52
C HIS A 106 -7.51 3.00 -12.73
N GLU A 107 -7.98 3.40 -13.92
CA GLU A 107 -7.09 3.79 -15.02
C GLU A 107 -6.10 4.89 -14.59
N SER A 108 -6.50 5.75 -13.65
CA SER A 108 -5.64 6.81 -13.13
C SER A 108 -4.37 6.30 -12.46
N LEU A 109 -4.39 5.14 -11.81
CA LEU A 109 -3.20 4.50 -11.23
C LEU A 109 -2.24 4.00 -12.30
N SER A 110 -2.76 3.41 -13.38
CA SER A 110 -1.94 2.99 -14.52
C SER A 110 -1.35 4.19 -15.27
N ASP A 111 -2.17 5.21 -15.52
CA ASP A 111 -1.72 6.43 -16.19
C ASP A 111 -0.70 7.20 -15.34
N ALA A 112 -0.82 7.20 -14.00
CA ALA A 112 0.17 7.76 -13.09
C ALA A 112 1.55 7.09 -13.20
N LEU A 113 1.57 5.83 -13.63
CA LEU A 113 2.82 5.07 -13.88
C LEU A 113 3.33 5.20 -15.32
N THR A 114 2.62 5.89 -16.20
CA THR A 114 2.98 6.05 -17.63
C THR A 114 3.35 7.50 -17.91
N PRO A 115 4.64 7.87 -17.94
CA PRO A 115 5.05 9.20 -18.39
C PRO A 115 4.42 9.53 -19.75
N GLU A 116 3.95 10.77 -19.91
CA GLU A 116 3.33 11.25 -21.17
C GLU A 116 1.96 10.63 -21.52
N ALA A 117 1.36 9.78 -20.68
CA ALA A 117 -0.01 9.34 -20.93
C ALA A 117 -0.95 10.56 -20.97
N PRO A 118 -1.86 10.63 -21.95
CA PRO A 118 -2.75 11.78 -22.09
C PRO A 118 -3.75 11.85 -20.91
N ALA A 119 -4.21 13.07 -20.63
CA ALA A 119 -5.28 13.28 -19.66
C ALA A 119 -6.57 12.58 -20.10
N LYS A 120 -7.25 11.95 -19.15
CA LYS A 120 -8.51 11.24 -19.36
C LYS A 120 -9.56 11.68 -18.36
N ASN A 121 -10.84 11.50 -18.71
CA ASN A 121 -11.93 11.61 -17.75
C ASN A 121 -12.12 10.26 -17.04
N TYR A 122 -11.54 10.10 -15.86
CA TYR A 122 -11.64 8.90 -15.04
C TYR A 122 -13.03 8.71 -14.42
N TYR A 123 -13.84 9.78 -14.35
CA TYR A 123 -15.19 9.80 -13.79
C TYR A 123 -16.29 9.62 -14.87
N ARG A 124 -15.92 9.25 -16.11
CA ARG A 124 -16.82 9.23 -17.28
C ARG A 124 -18.08 8.35 -17.14
N LEU A 125 -18.08 7.45 -16.17
CA LEU A 125 -19.23 6.54 -15.91
C LEU A 125 -20.00 6.93 -14.62
N ARG A 126 -19.73 8.13 -14.06
CA ARG A 126 -20.39 8.68 -12.87
C ARG A 126 -21.12 9.97 -13.18
N ASP A 127 -22.10 10.31 -12.34
CA ASP A 127 -22.75 11.62 -12.37
C ASP A 127 -21.82 12.71 -11.84
N ASP A 128 -21.07 12.41 -10.76
CA ASP A 128 -20.08 13.29 -10.14
C ASP A 128 -18.75 13.24 -10.90
N GLN A 129 -18.45 14.26 -11.71
CA GLN A 129 -17.30 14.25 -12.62
C GLN A 129 -16.32 15.41 -12.41
N ASP A 130 -16.79 16.55 -11.83
CA ASP A 130 -15.96 17.74 -11.70
C ASP A 130 -15.17 17.75 -10.38
N ASP A 131 -13.95 17.24 -10.45
CA ASP A 131 -13.00 17.30 -9.34
C ASP A 131 -12.03 18.51 -9.44
N GLY A 132 -12.23 19.43 -10.39
CA GLY A 132 -11.33 20.57 -10.60
C GLY A 132 -9.89 20.14 -10.93
N GLU A 133 -9.73 19.07 -11.68
CA GLU A 133 -8.45 18.46 -12.07
C GLU A 133 -7.65 17.86 -10.89
N TYR A 134 -8.26 17.62 -9.73
CA TYR A 134 -7.54 17.11 -8.55
C TYR A 134 -6.84 15.76 -8.81
N LEU A 135 -7.58 14.76 -9.30
CA LEU A 135 -7.03 13.45 -9.64
C LEU A 135 -5.99 13.55 -10.76
N GLN A 136 -6.29 14.37 -11.78
CA GLN A 136 -5.36 14.56 -12.90
C GLN A 136 -4.03 15.21 -12.46
N ASN A 137 -4.06 16.12 -11.47
CA ASN A 137 -2.87 16.76 -10.93
C ASN A 137 -2.01 15.78 -10.11
N LEU A 138 -2.64 14.84 -9.38
CA LEU A 138 -1.96 13.72 -8.72
C LEU A 138 -1.26 12.83 -9.76
N VAL A 139 -1.97 12.43 -10.81
CA VAL A 139 -1.44 11.62 -11.94
C VAL A 139 -0.25 12.32 -12.58
N ARG A 140 -0.40 13.59 -12.98
CA ARG A 140 0.68 14.40 -13.59
C ARG A 140 1.91 14.51 -12.68
N THR A 141 1.71 14.59 -11.37
CA THR A 141 2.82 14.64 -10.41
C THR A 141 3.66 13.36 -10.47
N CYS A 142 3.00 12.19 -10.50
CA CYS A 142 3.68 10.91 -10.66
C CYS A 142 4.41 10.82 -12.00
N GLN A 143 3.73 11.14 -13.11
CA GLN A 143 4.28 11.14 -14.47
C GLN A 143 5.51 12.03 -14.59
N ASN A 144 5.45 13.26 -14.06
CA ASN A 144 6.56 14.22 -14.10
C ASN A 144 7.80 13.74 -13.35
N ILE A 145 7.62 12.95 -12.29
CA ILE A 145 8.73 12.37 -11.54
C ILE A 145 9.31 11.17 -12.30
N LEU A 146 8.46 10.27 -12.76
CA LEU A 146 8.88 9.07 -13.51
C LEU A 146 9.57 9.41 -14.82
N GLY A 147 9.07 10.43 -15.55
CA GLY A 147 9.64 10.88 -16.81
C GLY A 147 11.07 11.46 -16.68
N LYS A 148 11.53 11.76 -15.48
CA LYS A 148 12.91 12.21 -15.20
C LYS A 148 13.84 11.05 -14.80
N LEU A 149 13.31 9.84 -14.60
CA LEU A 149 14.10 8.70 -14.17
C LEU A 149 14.77 8.03 -15.40
N PRO A 150 16.09 8.01 -15.47
CA PRO A 150 16.79 7.37 -16.60
C PRO A 150 16.51 5.87 -16.68
N ASN A 151 16.22 5.25 -15.54
CA ASN A 151 15.94 3.82 -15.44
C ASN A 151 14.44 3.47 -15.54
N TYR A 152 13.57 4.43 -15.85
CA TYR A 152 12.14 4.16 -15.96
C TYR A 152 11.81 3.00 -16.91
N PRO A 153 12.41 2.87 -18.11
CA PRO A 153 12.14 1.74 -19.00
C PRO A 153 12.36 0.36 -18.35
N ASN A 154 13.34 0.25 -17.45
CA ASN A 154 13.68 -1.01 -16.78
C ASN A 154 12.66 -1.41 -15.69
N ILE A 155 11.87 -0.47 -15.17
CA ILE A 155 10.88 -0.74 -14.11
C ILE A 155 9.44 -0.73 -14.63
N ALA A 156 9.17 -0.15 -15.80
CA ALA A 156 7.82 0.14 -16.28
C ALA A 156 6.92 -1.10 -16.32
N SER A 157 7.38 -2.21 -16.91
CA SER A 157 6.59 -3.44 -17.03
C SER A 157 6.19 -4.01 -15.67
N VAL A 158 7.10 -4.00 -14.70
CA VAL A 158 6.84 -4.52 -13.36
C VAL A 158 5.95 -3.57 -12.55
N LEU A 159 6.11 -2.26 -12.71
CA LEU A 159 5.20 -1.28 -12.09
C LEU A 159 3.76 -1.51 -12.56
N HIS A 160 3.55 -1.67 -13.86
CA HIS A 160 2.22 -1.93 -14.43
C HIS A 160 1.65 -3.28 -14.01
N GLU A 161 2.49 -4.32 -13.90
CA GLU A 161 2.03 -5.62 -13.40
C GLU A 161 1.53 -5.51 -11.95
N LEU A 162 2.29 -4.88 -11.05
CA LEU A 162 1.88 -4.69 -9.65
C LEU A 162 0.63 -3.80 -9.53
N ALA A 163 0.55 -2.73 -10.33
CA ALA A 163 -0.62 -1.86 -10.38
C ALA A 163 -1.86 -2.59 -10.91
N SER A 164 -1.70 -3.49 -11.90
CA SER A 164 -2.83 -4.28 -12.42
C SER A 164 -3.43 -5.18 -11.35
N TYR A 165 -2.61 -5.85 -10.53
CA TYR A 165 -3.11 -6.63 -9.39
C TYR A 165 -3.91 -5.76 -8.42
N TYR A 166 -3.42 -4.57 -8.10
CA TYR A 166 -4.13 -3.66 -7.23
C TYR A 166 -5.48 -3.23 -7.84
N CYS A 167 -5.48 -2.77 -9.10
CA CYS A 167 -6.69 -2.33 -9.78
C CYS A 167 -7.73 -3.46 -9.93
N ASP A 168 -7.29 -4.67 -10.26
CA ASP A 168 -8.19 -5.83 -10.38
C ASP A 168 -8.81 -6.19 -9.03
N LEU A 169 -8.00 -6.20 -7.94
CA LEU A 169 -8.53 -6.39 -6.59
C LEU A 169 -9.62 -5.37 -6.27
N GLN A 170 -9.36 -4.08 -6.51
CA GLN A 170 -10.33 -3.01 -6.21
C GLN A 170 -11.64 -3.18 -6.98
N VAL A 171 -11.56 -3.53 -8.28
CA VAL A 171 -12.76 -3.82 -9.08
C VAL A 171 -13.53 -5.01 -8.50
N HIS A 172 -12.85 -6.09 -8.11
CA HIS A 172 -13.52 -7.30 -7.65
C HIS A 172 -14.09 -7.19 -6.23
N LYS A 173 -13.48 -6.39 -5.35
CA LYS A 173 -13.92 -6.28 -3.95
C LYS A 173 -15.08 -5.30 -3.73
N HIS A 174 -15.29 -4.32 -4.63
CA HIS A 174 -16.30 -3.27 -4.42
C HIS A 174 -17.65 -3.52 -5.13
N VAL A 175 -17.77 -4.59 -5.92
CA VAL A 175 -19.04 -5.01 -6.54
C VAL A 175 -20.05 -5.48 -5.48
N LYS A 176 -21.25 -5.89 -5.91
CA LYS A 176 -22.27 -6.48 -5.03
C LYS A 176 -21.68 -7.58 -4.14
N VAL A 177 -22.11 -7.62 -2.89
CA VAL A 177 -21.55 -8.52 -1.87
C VAL A 177 -21.52 -9.98 -2.32
N GLU A 178 -22.60 -10.45 -2.95
CA GLU A 178 -22.73 -11.82 -3.45
C GLU A 178 -21.79 -12.15 -4.61
N GLU A 179 -21.29 -11.14 -5.33
CA GLU A 179 -20.37 -11.32 -6.46
C GLU A 179 -18.90 -11.29 -6.03
N ARG A 180 -18.55 -10.66 -4.90
CA ARG A 180 -17.15 -10.41 -4.45
C ARG A 180 -16.32 -11.68 -4.42
N VAL A 181 -16.74 -12.67 -3.62
CA VAL A 181 -15.99 -13.92 -3.44
C VAL A 181 -15.91 -14.77 -4.71
N PRO A 182 -17.00 -14.99 -5.47
CA PRO A 182 -16.91 -15.67 -6.78
C PRO A 182 -15.92 -15.02 -7.74
N ARG A 183 -15.93 -13.69 -7.88
CA ARG A 183 -14.99 -12.95 -8.75
C ARG A 183 -13.54 -13.10 -8.28
N LEU A 184 -13.26 -12.94 -6.97
CA LEU A 184 -11.91 -13.09 -6.41
C LEU A 184 -11.37 -14.51 -6.60
N LYS A 185 -12.20 -15.55 -6.43
CA LYS A 185 -11.79 -16.92 -6.67
C LYS A 185 -11.47 -17.20 -8.15
N LEU A 186 -12.30 -16.70 -9.07
CA LEU A 186 -12.04 -16.82 -10.50
C LEU A 186 -10.76 -16.08 -10.89
N TRP A 187 -10.56 -14.88 -10.38
CA TRP A 187 -9.36 -14.12 -10.63
C TRP A 187 -8.10 -14.84 -10.08
N PHE A 188 -8.16 -15.37 -8.86
CA PHE A 188 -7.08 -16.18 -8.32
C PHE A 188 -6.75 -17.38 -9.21
N ALA A 189 -7.74 -18.09 -9.72
CA ALA A 189 -7.55 -19.27 -10.58
C ALA A 189 -6.73 -18.95 -11.85
N LEU A 190 -6.78 -17.70 -12.36
CA LEU A 190 -5.98 -17.27 -13.51
C LEU A 190 -4.49 -17.10 -13.16
N HIS A 191 -4.16 -16.89 -11.90
CA HIS A 191 -2.80 -16.59 -11.43
C HIS A 191 -2.14 -17.73 -10.63
N GLN A 192 -2.93 -18.66 -10.05
CA GLN A 192 -2.45 -19.64 -9.07
C GLN A 192 -1.25 -20.46 -9.52
N ASN A 193 -1.13 -20.80 -10.83
CA ASN A 193 -0.02 -21.60 -11.35
C ASN A 193 1.35 -20.88 -11.33
N ARG A 194 1.36 -19.55 -11.09
CA ARG A 194 2.57 -18.72 -11.03
C ARG A 194 2.87 -18.26 -9.60
N LEU A 195 2.04 -18.67 -8.64
CA LEU A 195 2.13 -18.27 -7.25
C LEU A 195 2.66 -19.43 -6.39
N PRO A 196 3.33 -19.12 -5.27
CA PRO A 196 3.57 -20.15 -4.25
C PRO A 196 2.24 -20.64 -3.68
N GLU A 197 2.28 -21.74 -2.93
CA GLU A 197 1.07 -22.29 -2.30
C GLU A 197 0.43 -21.28 -1.35
N MET A 198 -0.74 -20.80 -1.73
CA MET A 198 -1.56 -19.86 -0.96
C MET A 198 -3.02 -19.95 -1.33
N GLN A 199 -3.86 -19.34 -0.50
CA GLN A 199 -5.29 -19.26 -0.70
C GLN A 199 -5.68 -18.01 -1.49
N TRP A 200 -6.88 -18.02 -2.10
CA TRP A 200 -7.38 -16.88 -2.89
C TRP A 200 -7.45 -15.58 -2.08
N TYR A 201 -7.79 -15.65 -0.80
CA TYR A 201 -7.86 -14.48 0.08
C TYR A 201 -6.47 -13.95 0.46
N GLU A 202 -5.47 -14.81 0.53
CA GLU A 202 -4.07 -14.41 0.74
C GLU A 202 -3.51 -13.72 -0.51
N PHE A 203 -3.74 -14.28 -1.71
CA PHE A 203 -3.39 -13.64 -2.98
C PHE A 203 -4.05 -12.28 -3.12
N SER A 204 -5.36 -12.19 -2.79
CA SER A 204 -6.08 -10.93 -2.81
C SER A 204 -5.45 -9.90 -1.88
N ALA A 205 -5.04 -10.28 -0.68
CA ALA A 205 -4.30 -9.39 0.22
C ALA A 205 -2.96 -8.95 -0.40
N CYS A 206 -2.20 -9.88 -1.01
CA CYS A 206 -0.92 -9.53 -1.66
C CYS A 206 -1.09 -8.47 -2.75
N ALA A 207 -2.19 -8.50 -3.47
CA ALA A 207 -2.51 -7.55 -4.53
C ALA A 207 -2.87 -6.14 -4.01
N GLY A 208 -3.29 -6.02 -2.76
CA GLY A 208 -3.76 -4.75 -2.17
C GLY A 208 -2.66 -3.77 -1.74
N SER A 209 -1.38 -4.14 -1.89
CA SER A 209 -0.27 -3.30 -1.40
C SER A 209 0.48 -2.60 -2.53
N THR A 210 0.80 -1.33 -2.30
CA THR A 210 1.61 -0.48 -3.20
C THR A 210 3.11 -0.50 -2.88
N LEU A 211 3.55 -1.22 -1.82
CA LEU A 211 4.93 -1.15 -1.31
C LEU A 211 5.98 -1.59 -2.34
N GLY A 212 5.70 -2.57 -3.19
CA GLY A 212 6.58 -2.99 -4.27
C GLY A 212 6.82 -1.87 -5.29
N ILE A 213 5.76 -1.13 -5.64
CA ILE A 213 5.84 0.04 -6.54
C ILE A 213 6.73 1.12 -5.90
N PHE A 214 6.54 1.43 -4.61
CA PHE A 214 7.34 2.43 -3.91
C PHE A 214 8.81 2.06 -3.84
N CYS A 215 9.10 0.79 -3.56
CA CYS A 215 10.47 0.27 -3.53
C CYS A 215 11.16 0.41 -4.89
N LEU A 216 10.49 -0.01 -5.97
CA LEU A 216 11.01 0.06 -7.33
C LEU A 216 11.29 1.49 -7.78
N VAL A 217 10.33 2.40 -7.58
CA VAL A 217 10.50 3.82 -7.94
C VAL A 217 11.64 4.45 -7.14
N ALA A 218 11.76 4.16 -5.84
CA ALA A 218 12.85 4.68 -5.03
C ALA A 218 14.22 4.17 -5.49
N TYR A 219 14.34 2.92 -5.91
CA TYR A 219 15.57 2.39 -6.50
C TYR A 219 15.87 2.99 -7.88
N ALA A 220 14.86 3.33 -8.68
CA ALA A 220 15.04 3.86 -10.03
C ALA A 220 15.71 5.25 -10.06
N PHE A 221 15.81 5.95 -8.94
CA PHE A 221 16.62 7.16 -8.82
C PHE A 221 18.13 6.88 -8.76
N GLN A 222 18.52 5.63 -8.53
CA GLN A 222 19.94 5.27 -8.52
C GLN A 222 20.41 4.98 -9.95
N PRO A 223 21.68 5.27 -10.29
CA PRO A 223 22.26 4.82 -11.54
C PRO A 223 22.31 3.29 -11.58
N ASP A 224 22.43 2.73 -12.78
CA ASP A 224 22.72 1.30 -12.99
C ASP A 224 21.66 0.30 -12.48
N LEU A 225 20.39 0.65 -12.53
CA LEU A 225 19.31 -0.27 -12.25
C LEU A 225 19.03 -1.16 -13.46
N SER A 226 19.27 -2.47 -13.31
CA SER A 226 19.02 -3.46 -14.38
C SER A 226 17.61 -4.03 -14.32
N GLU A 227 17.12 -4.54 -15.45
CA GLU A 227 15.84 -5.25 -15.51
C GLU A 227 15.84 -6.50 -14.61
N THR A 228 16.97 -7.25 -14.57
CA THR A 228 17.12 -8.39 -13.65
C THR A 228 16.92 -7.98 -12.19
N PHE A 229 17.50 -6.85 -11.79
CA PHE A 229 17.33 -6.33 -10.44
C PHE A 229 15.88 -5.91 -10.17
N THR A 230 15.18 -5.35 -11.16
CA THR A 230 13.76 -4.99 -11.05
C THR A 230 12.89 -6.22 -10.77
N HIS A 231 13.13 -7.32 -11.49
CA HIS A 231 12.44 -8.59 -11.20
C HIS A 231 12.78 -9.13 -9.82
N GLN A 232 14.04 -9.05 -9.38
CA GLN A 232 14.43 -9.45 -8.03
C GLN A 232 13.70 -8.65 -6.95
N VAL A 233 13.53 -7.34 -7.12
CA VAL A 233 12.74 -6.51 -6.19
C VAL A 233 11.28 -6.94 -6.19
N LYS A 234 10.68 -7.17 -7.36
CA LYS A 234 9.30 -7.66 -7.47
C LYS A 234 9.12 -8.97 -6.70
N GLU A 235 9.94 -9.98 -6.97
CA GLU A 235 9.88 -11.29 -6.32
C GLU A 235 10.13 -11.23 -4.82
N SER A 236 10.91 -10.24 -4.35
CA SER A 236 11.14 -10.00 -2.94
C SER A 236 9.95 -9.38 -2.23
N TYR A 237 9.14 -8.57 -2.94
CA TYR A 237 8.01 -7.87 -2.34
C TYR A 237 6.68 -8.58 -2.56
N PHE A 238 6.42 -9.03 -3.77
CA PHE A 238 5.21 -9.79 -4.10
C PHE A 238 5.56 -11.29 -4.18
N PRO A 239 4.84 -12.18 -3.48
CA PRO A 239 3.63 -11.87 -2.69
C PRO A 239 3.88 -11.50 -1.22
N TRP A 240 5.06 -11.78 -0.65
CA TRP A 240 5.23 -11.97 0.79
C TRP A 240 5.19 -10.69 1.62
N VAL A 241 5.96 -9.67 1.24
CA VAL A 241 5.97 -8.38 1.97
C VAL A 241 4.64 -7.66 1.79
N GLN A 242 4.13 -7.66 0.56
CA GLN A 242 2.85 -7.03 0.24
C GLN A 242 1.69 -7.74 0.95
N GLY A 243 1.69 -9.07 0.95
CA GLY A 243 0.68 -9.86 1.65
C GLY A 243 0.73 -9.64 3.16
N LEU A 244 1.93 -9.68 3.77
CA LEU A 244 2.09 -9.38 5.19
C LEU A 244 1.53 -8.02 5.56
N HIS A 245 1.82 -6.98 4.75
CA HIS A 245 1.33 -5.62 4.97
C HIS A 245 -0.20 -5.60 5.06
N ILE A 246 -0.89 -6.08 4.04
CA ILE A 246 -2.34 -5.98 3.94
C ILE A 246 -3.07 -6.97 4.88
N LEU A 247 -2.50 -8.15 5.11
CA LEU A 247 -3.05 -9.07 6.10
C LEU A 247 -3.00 -8.48 7.52
N LEU A 248 -1.94 -7.73 7.88
CA LEU A 248 -1.86 -7.03 9.15
C LEU A 248 -2.96 -5.95 9.30
N ASP A 249 -3.26 -5.24 8.23
CA ASP A 249 -4.33 -4.25 8.18
C ASP A 249 -5.69 -4.93 8.44
N TYR A 250 -6.02 -5.95 7.66
CA TYR A 250 -7.23 -6.74 7.87
C TYR A 250 -7.31 -7.41 9.26
N LEU A 251 -6.16 -7.83 9.82
CA LEU A 251 -6.13 -8.44 11.15
C LEU A 251 -6.61 -7.46 12.22
N ILE A 252 -6.18 -6.20 12.17
CA ILE A 252 -6.54 -5.21 13.18
C ILE A 252 -7.96 -4.66 12.99
N ASP A 253 -8.47 -4.70 11.76
CA ASP A 253 -9.76 -4.10 11.39
C ASP A 253 -10.95 -5.07 11.47
N GLN A 254 -10.74 -6.32 11.89
CA GLN A 254 -11.79 -7.36 11.92
C GLN A 254 -13.10 -6.95 12.65
N GLU A 255 -13.01 -6.23 13.76
CA GLU A 255 -14.21 -5.80 14.50
C GLU A 255 -14.96 -4.71 13.73
N GLU A 256 -14.25 -3.75 13.18
CA GLU A 256 -14.80 -2.63 12.40
C GLU A 256 -15.45 -3.13 11.11
N ASP A 257 -14.74 -3.97 10.34
CA ASP A 257 -15.23 -4.54 9.10
C ASP A 257 -16.46 -5.43 9.30
N ARG A 258 -16.50 -6.18 10.42
CA ARG A 258 -17.69 -6.98 10.77
C ARG A 258 -18.90 -6.11 11.10
N LEU A 259 -18.69 -4.97 11.77
CA LEU A 259 -19.76 -4.03 12.09
C LEU A 259 -20.32 -3.34 10.85
N HIS A 260 -19.46 -3.02 9.87
CA HIS A 260 -19.85 -2.34 8.65
C HIS A 260 -20.28 -3.31 7.53
N GLY A 261 -20.04 -4.60 7.66
CA GLY A 261 -20.29 -5.59 6.60
C GLY A 261 -19.27 -5.53 5.48
N ASP A 262 -18.06 -5.02 5.78
CA ASP A 262 -16.98 -4.90 4.82
C ASP A 262 -16.27 -6.25 4.61
N LEU A 263 -15.63 -6.39 3.44
CA LEU A 263 -14.86 -7.58 3.11
C LEU A 263 -13.56 -7.60 3.90
N ASN A 264 -13.34 -8.64 4.70
CA ASN A 264 -12.09 -8.85 5.41
C ASN A 264 -11.53 -10.25 5.13
N PHE A 265 -10.32 -10.31 4.60
CA PHE A 265 -9.70 -11.59 4.19
C PHE A 265 -9.35 -12.48 5.37
N CYS A 266 -9.17 -11.93 6.59
CA CYS A 266 -8.95 -12.72 7.80
C CYS A 266 -10.17 -13.56 8.21
N PHE A 267 -11.37 -13.28 7.69
CA PHE A 267 -12.57 -14.09 7.99
C PHE A 267 -12.60 -15.44 7.28
N TYR A 268 -11.70 -15.69 6.32
CA TYR A 268 -11.66 -16.92 5.54
C TYR A 268 -10.69 -17.97 6.08
N TYR A 269 -9.90 -17.65 7.12
CA TYR A 269 -9.16 -18.65 7.88
C TYR A 269 -10.13 -19.48 8.72
N THR A 270 -9.89 -20.80 8.81
CA THR A 270 -10.81 -21.73 9.50
C THR A 270 -10.73 -21.63 11.03
N SER A 271 -9.59 -21.13 11.55
CA SER A 271 -9.35 -20.91 12.96
C SER A 271 -8.34 -19.81 13.25
N PRO A 272 -8.33 -19.23 14.47
CA PRO A 272 -7.28 -18.32 14.92
C PRO A 272 -5.87 -18.95 14.88
N ASP A 273 -5.76 -20.25 15.12
CA ASP A 273 -4.47 -20.97 15.09
C ASP A 273 -3.95 -21.09 13.66
N GLU A 274 -4.79 -21.48 12.70
CA GLU A 274 -4.43 -21.46 11.28
C GLU A 274 -4.00 -20.07 10.84
N MET A 275 -4.79 -19.04 11.16
CA MET A 275 -4.46 -17.66 10.84
C MET A 275 -3.08 -17.29 11.40
N THR A 276 -2.81 -17.61 12.66
CA THR A 276 -1.52 -17.33 13.31
C THR A 276 -0.37 -18.00 12.59
N GLU A 277 -0.49 -19.28 12.25
CA GLU A 277 0.57 -20.01 11.54
C GLU A 277 0.78 -19.47 10.12
N ARG A 278 -0.28 -19.08 9.41
CA ARG A 278 -0.15 -18.43 8.09
C ARG A 278 0.51 -17.08 8.19
N PHE A 279 0.20 -16.25 9.18
CA PHE A 279 0.93 -14.99 9.40
C PHE A 279 2.41 -15.21 9.71
N LYS A 280 2.76 -16.21 10.53
CA LYS A 280 4.17 -16.58 10.77
C LYS A 280 4.87 -17.03 9.49
N HIS A 281 4.17 -17.76 8.63
CA HIS A 281 4.65 -18.15 7.30
C HIS A 281 4.95 -16.92 6.44
N PHE A 282 4.04 -15.94 6.37
CA PHE A 282 4.28 -14.67 5.66
C PHE A 282 5.47 -13.89 6.25
N ILE A 283 5.59 -13.80 7.58
CA ILE A 283 6.72 -13.15 8.26
C ILE A 283 8.05 -13.80 7.87
N HIS A 284 8.10 -15.14 7.89
CA HIS A 284 9.30 -15.90 7.54
C HIS A 284 9.69 -15.67 6.07
N HIS A 285 8.76 -15.77 5.15
CA HIS A 285 9.00 -15.57 3.72
C HIS A 285 9.31 -14.11 3.37
N ALA A 286 8.64 -13.14 3.95
CA ALA A 286 8.96 -11.72 3.78
C ALA A 286 10.38 -11.39 4.24
N LYS A 287 10.85 -12.00 5.35
CA LYS A 287 12.22 -11.85 5.82
C LYS A 287 13.23 -12.47 4.86
N SER A 288 12.94 -13.69 4.37
CA SER A 288 13.84 -14.45 3.49
C SER A 288 13.92 -13.83 2.09
N SER A 289 12.80 -13.39 1.54
CA SER A 289 12.74 -12.83 0.18
C SER A 289 13.53 -11.53 0.04
N VAL A 290 13.55 -10.67 1.05
CA VAL A 290 14.31 -9.40 1.00
C VAL A 290 15.78 -9.56 1.38
N ALA A 291 16.22 -10.73 1.84
CA ALA A 291 17.59 -10.94 2.31
C ALA A 291 18.65 -10.82 1.21
N GLN A 292 18.24 -10.99 -0.05
CA GLN A 292 19.12 -10.89 -1.22
C GLN A 292 19.15 -9.49 -1.85
N LEU A 293 18.29 -8.57 -1.39
CA LEU A 293 18.27 -7.21 -1.92
C LEU A 293 19.45 -6.39 -1.39
N PRO A 294 19.96 -5.43 -2.17
CA PRO A 294 20.81 -4.37 -1.63
C PRO A 294 20.10 -3.72 -0.44
N HIS A 295 20.87 -3.42 0.61
CA HIS A 295 20.30 -2.86 1.86
C HIS A 295 19.30 -3.80 2.55
N ALA A 296 19.54 -5.12 2.51
CA ALA A 296 18.68 -6.14 3.12
C ALA A 296 18.24 -5.80 4.56
N GLN A 297 19.13 -5.24 5.37
CA GLN A 297 18.80 -4.81 6.72
C GLN A 297 17.71 -3.74 6.77
N PHE A 298 17.71 -2.79 5.82
CA PHE A 298 16.64 -1.80 5.71
C PHE A 298 15.29 -2.45 5.44
N HIS A 299 15.22 -3.35 4.46
CA HIS A 299 13.98 -4.04 4.11
C HIS A 299 13.47 -4.92 5.25
N GLN A 300 14.38 -5.61 5.95
CA GLN A 300 14.03 -6.39 7.14
C GLN A 300 13.49 -5.49 8.26
N LEU A 301 14.09 -4.32 8.48
CA LEU A 301 13.58 -3.34 9.44
C LEU A 301 12.18 -2.83 9.08
N ILE A 302 11.88 -2.62 7.78
CA ILE A 302 10.53 -2.26 7.34
C ILE A 302 9.53 -3.37 7.70
N ASN A 303 9.83 -4.64 7.37
CA ASN A 303 8.95 -5.76 7.71
C ASN A 303 8.69 -5.85 9.22
N GLN A 304 9.73 -5.62 10.04
CA GLN A 304 9.61 -5.61 11.50
C GLN A 304 8.86 -4.37 12.04
N ALA A 305 9.01 -3.22 11.37
CA ALA A 305 8.27 -2.02 11.70
C ALA A 305 6.78 -2.16 11.36
N LEU A 306 6.41 -2.82 10.25
CA LEU A 306 5.03 -3.15 9.93
C LEU A 306 4.37 -3.92 11.08
N LEU A 307 5.01 -4.99 11.57
CA LEU A 307 4.51 -5.74 12.73
C LEU A 307 4.32 -4.83 13.95
N GLY A 308 5.35 -4.05 14.30
CA GLY A 308 5.31 -3.19 15.47
C GLY A 308 4.21 -2.13 15.38
N VAL A 309 4.09 -1.46 14.23
CA VAL A 309 3.13 -0.35 14.02
C VAL A 309 1.68 -0.85 13.99
N TYR A 310 1.39 -1.87 13.18
CA TYR A 310 0.02 -2.39 13.09
C TYR A 310 -0.43 -3.01 14.40
N LEU A 311 0.37 -3.91 14.98
CA LEU A 311 -0.03 -4.65 16.18
C LEU A 311 -0.06 -3.80 17.46
N SER A 312 0.53 -2.61 17.46
CA SER A 312 0.39 -1.63 18.56
C SER A 312 -0.86 -0.74 18.45
N ASN A 313 -1.64 -0.88 17.38
CA ASN A 313 -2.84 -0.07 17.17
C ASN A 313 -3.86 -0.29 18.32
N LYS A 314 -4.56 0.79 18.71
CA LYS A 314 -5.61 0.75 19.75
C LYS A 314 -6.75 -0.24 19.45
N LYS A 315 -7.04 -0.51 18.16
CA LYS A 315 -8.04 -1.50 17.73
C LYS A 315 -7.71 -2.90 18.26
N VAL A 316 -6.42 -3.29 18.29
CA VAL A 316 -5.96 -4.59 18.81
C VAL A 316 -6.37 -4.79 20.27
N ARG A 317 -6.29 -3.73 21.08
CA ARG A 317 -6.60 -3.81 22.53
C ARG A 317 -8.05 -4.15 22.85
N LYS A 318 -8.95 -3.97 21.88
CA LYS A 318 -10.39 -4.27 22.03
C LYS A 318 -10.75 -5.70 21.63
N GLN A 319 -9.84 -6.43 20.99
CA GLN A 319 -10.07 -7.72 20.36
C GLN A 319 -9.19 -8.81 21.02
N PRO A 320 -9.69 -9.59 22.03
CA PRO A 320 -8.87 -10.56 22.78
C PRO A 320 -8.15 -11.61 21.89
N ILE A 321 -8.83 -12.10 20.86
CA ILE A 321 -8.24 -13.06 19.92
C ILE A 321 -7.07 -12.40 19.16
N VAL A 322 -7.28 -11.19 18.64
CA VAL A 322 -6.24 -10.43 17.92
C VAL A 322 -5.06 -10.09 18.84
N GLN A 323 -5.31 -9.79 20.13
CA GLN A 323 -4.23 -9.57 21.11
C GLN A 323 -3.33 -10.80 21.27
N ASN A 324 -3.93 -11.99 21.36
CA ASN A 324 -3.17 -13.23 21.49
C ASN A 324 -2.33 -13.51 20.22
N ILE A 325 -2.94 -13.32 19.06
CA ILE A 325 -2.23 -13.42 17.78
C ILE A 325 -1.08 -12.40 17.72
N ALA A 326 -1.35 -11.14 18.01
CA ALA A 326 -0.37 -10.06 17.99
C ALA A 326 0.86 -10.36 18.84
N LYS A 327 0.68 -10.91 20.06
CA LYS A 327 1.78 -11.31 20.93
C LYS A 327 2.70 -12.33 20.24
N GLN A 328 2.15 -13.36 19.64
CA GLN A 328 2.90 -14.41 18.94
C GLN A 328 3.63 -13.87 17.70
N LEU A 329 2.99 -12.96 16.94
CA LEU A 329 3.58 -12.36 15.74
C LEU A 329 4.74 -11.40 16.09
N ILE A 330 4.62 -10.63 17.18
CA ILE A 330 5.72 -9.77 17.66
C ILE A 330 6.92 -10.62 18.12
N GLU A 331 6.68 -11.74 18.79
CA GLU A 331 7.75 -12.69 19.16
C GLU A 331 8.44 -13.25 17.90
N SER A 332 7.70 -13.60 16.87
CA SER A 332 8.23 -14.09 15.59
C SER A 332 9.02 -13.01 14.82
N GLY A 333 8.64 -11.73 14.95
CA GLY A 333 9.34 -10.58 14.35
C GLY A 333 10.66 -10.23 15.04
N GLY A 334 10.88 -10.73 16.26
CA GLY A 334 12.12 -10.54 17.03
C GLY A 334 12.24 -9.17 17.70
N SER A 335 13.47 -8.86 18.17
CA SER A 335 13.72 -7.66 18.98
C SER A 335 13.42 -6.32 18.28
N PRO A 336 13.66 -6.12 16.95
CA PRO A 336 13.25 -4.88 16.30
C PRO A 336 11.74 -4.70 16.22
N ALA A 337 10.97 -5.77 15.97
CA ALA A 337 9.50 -5.69 15.98
C ALA A 337 9.00 -5.28 17.38
N SER A 338 9.55 -5.89 18.43
CA SER A 338 9.26 -5.52 19.83
C SER A 338 9.64 -4.06 20.13
N PHE A 339 10.75 -3.56 19.57
CA PHE A 339 11.16 -2.16 19.70
C PHE A 339 10.12 -1.22 19.10
N PHE A 340 9.72 -1.43 17.84
CA PHE A 340 8.72 -0.58 17.16
C PHE A 340 7.36 -0.66 17.85
N PHE A 341 6.94 -1.84 18.28
CA PHE A 341 5.71 -2.03 19.06
C PHE A 341 5.68 -1.17 20.32
N LYS A 342 6.75 -1.24 21.14
CA LYS A 342 6.85 -0.46 22.40
C LYS A 342 6.95 1.05 22.13
N SER A 343 7.74 1.45 21.13
CA SER A 343 7.93 2.87 20.77
C SER A 343 6.61 3.51 20.33
N ARG A 344 5.81 2.83 19.56
CA ARG A 344 4.49 3.33 19.10
C ARG A 344 3.51 3.47 20.26
N LEU A 345 3.51 2.53 21.20
CA LEU A 345 2.68 2.61 22.42
C LEU A 345 3.01 3.85 23.26
N LEU A 346 4.27 4.27 23.31
CA LEU A 346 4.70 5.47 24.04
C LEU A 346 4.31 6.78 23.33
N LEU A 347 4.25 6.76 21.98
CA LEU A 347 3.90 7.94 21.16
C LEU A 347 2.38 8.12 20.97
N SER A 348 1.58 7.12 21.29
CA SER A 348 0.11 7.15 21.16
C SER A 348 -0.61 7.60 22.44
N HIS A 349 0.14 8.08 23.43
CA HIS A 349 -0.32 8.79 24.62
C HIS A 349 0.06 10.26 24.49
#